data_3aeb5ef5251049ef2f13cbbef6f391c7
#
_entry.id   3aeb5ef5251049ef2f13cbbef6f391c7
#
_cell.length_a   1.000
_cell.length_b   1.000
_cell.length_c   1.000
_cell.angle_alpha   90.00
_cell.angle_beta   90.00
_cell.angle_gamma   90.00
#
_symmetry.space_group_name_H-M   'P 1'
#
loop_
_entity.id
_entity.type
_entity.pdbx_description
1 polymer ?
#
loop_
_entity_poly.entity_id
_entity_poly.type
_entity_poly.pdbx_seq_one_letter_code
_entity_poly.pdbx_strand_id
1 'polypeptide(L)'
;MDQRLGVLLACGHDRHPPKGRIDERTHRLIDSARIIGLGRAGRSLGLALERSGWTVDLVRRDAPVADAAAGCRLLVIATPDPVIASVAAAVDPNPDSVVVHLAGSLGLDALGHHPRRGSLHPLVALPEPEVGSQRLVGAWFAVSGDPAVGEVVEALGGRSVEVAEEHRVAYHAAAVVASNHLVALLGQVERIAAQAGVPFEAFVDLVRATVDNVAELGPGAALTGPVARGDWATVARHLDALEPAERTAYDVMSNEARKLASGASAEARS
;
A
#
# COMPACT_ATOMS: atom_id res chain seq x y z
N MET A 1 -27.09 78.75 5.71
CA MET A 1 -25.72 78.93 6.22
C MET A 1 -25.23 77.48 6.51
N ASP A 2 -24.82 76.83 5.58
CA ASP A 2 -23.60 76.64 4.79
C ASP A 2 -22.34 76.47 5.65
N GLN A 3 -21.81 75.29 5.72
CA GLN A 3 -20.37 75.01 5.58
C GLN A 3 -20.14 73.50 5.41
N ARG A 4 -19.74 73.18 4.18
CA ARG A 4 -19.17 71.90 3.79
C ARG A 4 -17.74 71.82 4.31
N LEU A 5 -17.36 70.68 4.88
CA LEU A 5 -15.98 70.30 5.05
C LEU A 5 -15.76 68.92 4.34
N GLY A 6 -15.02 68.99 3.26
CA GLY A 6 -14.59 67.84 2.49
C GLY A 6 -13.44 67.11 3.20
N VAL A 7 -13.55 65.79 3.30
CA VAL A 7 -12.44 64.94 3.72
C VAL A 7 -11.89 64.22 2.49
N LEU A 8 -10.61 64.53 2.18
CA LEU A 8 -9.82 63.82 1.18
C LEU A 8 -9.59 62.38 1.61
N LEU A 9 -10.11 61.43 0.82
CA LEU A 9 -9.72 60.05 0.88
C LEU A 9 -8.37 59.86 0.14
N ALA A 10 -7.30 59.60 0.90
CA ALA A 10 -6.02 59.16 0.38
C ALA A 10 -6.11 57.72 -0.08
N CYS A 11 -5.98 57.46 -1.38
CA CYS A 11 -5.78 56.15 -1.94
C CYS A 11 -4.45 55.56 -1.48
N GLY A 12 -4.51 54.64 -0.50
CA GLY A 12 -3.40 53.77 -0.16
C GLY A 12 -3.22 52.70 -1.26
N HIS A 13 -2.11 52.80 -1.98
CA HIS A 13 -1.66 51.77 -2.90
C HIS A 13 -1.18 50.55 -2.08
N ASP A 14 -2.01 49.53 -1.96
CA ASP A 14 -1.57 48.21 -1.53
C ASP A 14 -0.56 47.63 -2.53
N ARG A 15 0.72 47.77 -2.18
CA ARG A 15 1.79 47.05 -2.88
C ARG A 15 1.79 45.60 -2.38
N HIS A 16 1.13 44.71 -3.12
CA HIS A 16 1.38 43.28 -2.99
C HIS A 16 2.87 43.01 -3.28
N PRO A 17 3.58 42.23 -2.44
CA PRO A 17 4.92 41.79 -2.76
C PRO A 17 4.86 40.95 -4.05
N PRO A 18 5.87 41.08 -4.94
CA PRO A 18 5.89 40.27 -6.15
C PRO A 18 5.94 38.82 -5.76
N LYS A 19 4.99 38.02 -6.26
CA LYS A 19 5.08 36.55 -6.22
C LYS A 19 6.40 36.18 -6.89
N GLY A 20 7.35 35.69 -6.09
CA GLY A 20 8.62 35.20 -6.61
C GLY A 20 8.33 34.20 -7.72
N ARG A 21 8.87 34.45 -8.91
CA ARG A 21 8.92 33.45 -9.97
C ARG A 21 9.74 32.28 -9.42
N ILE A 22 9.08 31.20 -9.08
CA ILE A 22 9.73 29.91 -8.85
C ILE A 22 10.36 29.56 -10.20
N ASP A 23 11.68 29.36 -10.22
CA ASP A 23 12.43 29.00 -11.42
C ASP A 23 11.80 27.72 -12.03
N GLU A 24 11.49 27.74 -13.31
CA GLU A 24 10.92 26.60 -14.04
C GLU A 24 11.78 25.32 -13.93
N ARG A 25 13.10 25.47 -13.67
CA ARG A 25 13.99 24.35 -13.35
C ARG A 25 13.69 23.74 -11.99
N THR A 26 13.40 24.55 -10.98
CA THR A 26 13.03 24.10 -9.63
C THR A 26 11.67 23.40 -9.67
N HIS A 27 10.72 23.89 -10.48
CA HIS A 27 9.42 23.26 -10.68
C HIS A 27 9.54 21.87 -11.38
N ARG A 28 10.50 21.70 -12.31
CA ARG A 28 10.74 20.42 -12.99
C ARG A 28 11.33 19.34 -12.08
N LEU A 29 12.05 19.71 -11.02
CA LEU A 29 12.58 18.77 -10.05
C LEU A 29 11.55 18.39 -8.97
N ILE A 30 10.56 19.25 -8.70
CA ILE A 30 9.61 19.08 -7.61
C ILE A 30 8.73 17.85 -7.83
N ASP A 31 8.36 17.54 -9.08
CA ASP A 31 7.45 16.44 -9.43
C ASP A 31 8.11 15.48 -10.43
N SER A 32 9.36 15.09 -10.18
CA SER A 32 10.08 14.17 -11.06
C SER A 32 10.46 12.88 -10.33
N ALA A 33 10.13 11.76 -10.93
CA ALA A 33 10.47 10.43 -10.42
C ALA A 33 11.23 9.63 -11.48
N ARG A 34 12.23 8.89 -11.04
CA ARG A 34 12.88 7.87 -11.86
C ARG A 34 12.68 6.51 -11.21
N ILE A 35 12.34 5.49 -11.98
CA ILE A 35 11.97 4.17 -11.46
C ILE A 35 12.88 3.10 -12.05
N ILE A 36 13.62 2.41 -11.19
CA ILE A 36 14.39 1.21 -11.50
C ILE A 36 13.54 0.00 -11.13
N GLY A 37 13.26 -0.87 -12.11
CA GLY A 37 12.42 -2.05 -11.91
C GLY A 37 11.06 -1.91 -12.61
N LEU A 38 10.96 -2.48 -13.81
CA LEU A 38 9.79 -2.38 -14.69
C LEU A 38 8.80 -3.54 -14.46
N GLY A 39 8.74 -4.05 -13.24
CA GLY A 39 7.75 -5.02 -12.78
C GLY A 39 6.37 -4.38 -12.57
N ARG A 40 5.42 -5.18 -12.07
CA ARG A 40 4.04 -4.72 -11.79
C ARG A 40 4.01 -3.49 -10.90
N ALA A 41 4.74 -3.51 -9.76
CA ALA A 41 4.74 -2.41 -8.80
C ALA A 41 5.35 -1.11 -9.38
N GLY A 42 6.55 -1.19 -10.00
CA GLY A 42 7.21 -0.02 -10.57
C GLY A 42 6.41 0.63 -11.70
N ARG A 43 5.85 -0.18 -12.60
CA ARG A 43 5.00 0.35 -13.68
C ARG A 43 3.68 0.92 -13.18
N SER A 44 3.03 0.26 -12.20
CA SER A 44 1.80 0.79 -11.59
C SER A 44 2.04 2.15 -10.94
N LEU A 45 3.14 2.28 -10.18
CA LEU A 45 3.50 3.54 -9.55
C LEU A 45 3.83 4.62 -10.58
N GLY A 46 4.61 4.27 -11.61
CA GLY A 46 4.94 5.21 -12.69
C GLY A 46 3.69 5.77 -13.36
N LEU A 47 2.78 4.91 -13.80
CA LEU A 47 1.52 5.33 -14.41
C LEU A 47 0.64 6.17 -13.46
N ALA A 48 0.60 5.83 -12.17
CA ALA A 48 -0.16 6.59 -11.20
C ALA A 48 0.42 8.00 -11.00
N LEU A 49 1.74 8.12 -10.91
CA LEU A 49 2.44 9.40 -10.78
C LEU A 49 2.29 10.26 -12.04
N GLU A 50 2.42 9.69 -13.24
CA GLU A 50 2.20 10.41 -14.50
C GLU A 50 0.79 11.01 -14.56
N ARG A 51 -0.23 10.25 -14.16
CA ARG A 51 -1.63 10.72 -14.09
C ARG A 51 -1.84 11.81 -13.05
N SER A 52 -0.99 11.86 -12.02
CA SER A 52 -0.97 12.91 -11.01
C SER A 52 -0.10 14.12 -11.40
N GLY A 53 0.41 14.16 -12.63
CA GLY A 53 1.18 15.30 -13.17
C GLY A 53 2.69 15.20 -12.96
N TRP A 54 3.22 14.11 -12.44
CA TRP A 54 4.66 13.90 -12.30
C TRP A 54 5.31 13.57 -13.63
N THR A 55 6.55 14.03 -13.80
CA THR A 55 7.42 13.54 -14.88
C THR A 55 8.07 12.24 -14.43
N VAL A 56 7.81 11.15 -15.15
CA VAL A 56 8.34 9.81 -14.78
C VAL A 56 9.30 9.31 -15.86
N ASP A 57 10.46 8.85 -15.41
CA ASP A 57 11.48 8.20 -16.24
C ASP A 57 11.64 6.75 -15.81
N LEU A 58 11.39 5.82 -16.73
CA LEU A 58 11.49 4.38 -16.48
C LEU A 58 12.85 3.86 -16.93
N VAL A 59 13.69 3.47 -15.98
CA VAL A 59 15.04 2.95 -16.27
C VAL A 59 14.95 1.56 -16.90
N ARG A 60 15.48 1.41 -18.11
CA ARG A 60 15.53 0.13 -18.82
C ARG A 60 16.42 -0.86 -18.05
N ARG A 61 16.10 -2.14 -18.17
CA ARG A 61 16.78 -3.22 -17.44
C ARG A 61 18.28 -3.31 -17.71
N ASP A 62 18.69 -2.93 -18.91
CA ASP A 62 20.05 -2.96 -19.43
C ASP A 62 20.80 -1.62 -19.32
N ALA A 63 20.12 -0.58 -18.80
CA ALA A 63 20.72 0.74 -18.63
C ALA A 63 21.62 0.80 -17.39
N PRO A 64 22.73 1.57 -17.45
CA PRO A 64 23.52 1.86 -16.27
C PRO A 64 22.69 2.63 -15.24
N VAL A 65 22.91 2.33 -13.95
CA VAL A 65 22.12 2.96 -12.86
C VAL A 65 22.96 3.92 -12.00
N ALA A 66 24.26 4.05 -12.26
CA ALA A 66 25.13 4.91 -11.44
C ALA A 66 24.56 6.32 -11.26
N ASP A 67 24.20 6.97 -12.37
CA ASP A 67 23.65 8.33 -12.36
C ASP A 67 22.11 8.38 -12.16
N ALA A 68 21.48 7.28 -11.74
CA ALA A 68 20.02 7.22 -11.69
C ALA A 68 19.40 8.21 -10.69
N ALA A 69 20.10 8.61 -9.65
CA ALA A 69 19.64 9.62 -8.70
C ALA A 69 19.85 11.07 -9.21
N ALA A 70 20.60 11.27 -10.29
CA ALA A 70 20.86 12.60 -10.78
C ALA A 70 19.69 13.18 -11.58
N GLY A 71 19.29 14.43 -11.28
CA GLY A 71 18.26 15.15 -12.02
C GLY A 71 16.83 14.70 -11.80
N CYS A 72 16.57 13.90 -10.76
CA CYS A 72 15.22 13.60 -10.29
C CYS A 72 15.09 13.87 -8.79
N ARG A 73 13.89 14.19 -8.35
CA ARG A 73 13.58 14.38 -6.93
C ARG A 73 13.42 13.04 -6.21
N LEU A 74 12.84 12.06 -6.88
CA LEU A 74 12.55 10.74 -6.34
C LEU A 74 13.17 9.66 -7.22
N LEU A 75 14.03 8.83 -6.64
CA LEU A 75 14.48 7.59 -7.26
C LEU A 75 13.79 6.41 -6.59
N VAL A 76 13.02 5.65 -7.34
CA VAL A 76 12.30 4.47 -6.84
C VAL A 76 13.02 3.20 -7.27
N ILE A 77 13.41 2.37 -6.31
CA ILE A 77 13.92 1.02 -6.53
C ILE A 77 12.76 0.04 -6.34
N ALA A 78 12.15 -0.37 -7.45
CA ALA A 78 11.00 -1.27 -7.53
C ALA A 78 11.39 -2.67 -8.03
N THR A 79 12.61 -3.08 -7.76
CA THR A 79 13.13 -4.43 -8.06
C THR A 79 12.65 -5.44 -7.02
N PRO A 80 12.80 -6.76 -7.27
CA PRO A 80 12.55 -7.77 -6.21
C PRO A 80 13.40 -7.51 -4.97
N ASP A 81 12.82 -7.75 -3.79
CA ASP A 81 13.42 -7.46 -2.48
C ASP A 81 14.89 -7.91 -2.33
N PRO A 82 15.28 -9.15 -2.74
CA PRO A 82 16.65 -9.62 -2.55
C PRO A 82 17.73 -8.81 -3.31
N VAL A 83 17.34 -8.03 -4.33
CA VAL A 83 18.31 -7.27 -5.13
C VAL A 83 18.26 -5.76 -4.88
N ILE A 84 17.36 -5.27 -4.02
CA ILE A 84 17.25 -3.84 -3.70
C ILE A 84 18.57 -3.27 -3.21
N ALA A 85 19.21 -3.93 -2.26
CA ALA A 85 20.47 -3.46 -1.67
C ALA A 85 21.60 -3.39 -2.70
N SER A 86 21.71 -4.36 -3.61
CA SER A 86 22.72 -4.35 -4.67
C SER A 86 22.47 -3.26 -5.71
N VAL A 87 21.20 -3.00 -6.03
CA VAL A 87 20.82 -1.90 -6.94
C VAL A 87 21.12 -0.56 -6.28
N ALA A 88 20.73 -0.37 -5.02
CA ALA A 88 21.02 0.84 -4.27
C ALA A 88 22.53 1.12 -4.18
N ALA A 89 23.34 0.10 -3.94
CA ALA A 89 24.79 0.23 -3.89
C ALA A 89 25.45 0.60 -5.24
N ALA A 90 24.77 0.31 -6.35
CA ALA A 90 25.24 0.66 -7.71
C ALA A 90 24.83 2.06 -8.17
N VAL A 91 24.02 2.77 -7.39
CA VAL A 91 23.60 4.16 -7.65
C VAL A 91 24.49 5.12 -6.87
N ASP A 92 25.02 6.14 -7.52
CA ASP A 92 25.81 7.18 -6.87
C ASP A 92 24.92 8.04 -5.94
N PRO A 93 25.41 8.36 -4.73
CA PRO A 93 24.65 9.19 -3.78
C PRO A 93 24.40 10.59 -4.32
N ASN A 94 23.15 11.06 -4.18
CA ASN A 94 22.78 12.42 -4.53
C ASN A 94 21.94 13.04 -3.39
N PRO A 95 22.37 14.16 -2.77
CA PRO A 95 21.64 14.80 -1.68
C PRO A 95 20.33 15.48 -2.14
N ASP A 96 20.16 15.74 -3.43
CA ASP A 96 18.96 16.38 -3.98
C ASP A 96 17.86 15.36 -4.30
N SER A 97 18.17 14.06 -4.31
CA SER A 97 17.23 12.99 -4.62
C SER A 97 16.93 12.14 -3.39
N VAL A 98 15.66 11.82 -3.19
CA VAL A 98 15.24 10.82 -2.20
C VAL A 98 15.21 9.45 -2.87
N VAL A 99 15.98 8.50 -2.33
CA VAL A 99 15.99 7.12 -2.81
C VAL A 99 15.00 6.30 -1.98
N VAL A 100 14.06 5.65 -2.63
CA VAL A 100 13.02 4.86 -1.97
C VAL A 100 12.94 3.45 -2.51
N HIS A 101 12.49 2.51 -1.68
CA HIS A 101 12.09 1.17 -2.12
C HIS A 101 10.60 0.92 -1.85
N LEU A 102 10.04 -0.07 -2.57
CA LEU A 102 8.63 -0.47 -2.42
C LEU A 102 8.43 -1.73 -1.57
N ALA A 103 9.49 -2.29 -0.99
CA ALA A 103 9.43 -3.50 -0.18
C ALA A 103 8.72 -3.25 1.16
N GLY A 104 7.82 -4.16 1.55
CA GLY A 104 7.07 -4.05 2.81
C GLY A 104 7.86 -4.50 4.03
N SER A 105 8.77 -5.48 3.86
CA SER A 105 9.53 -6.11 4.95
C SER A 105 10.91 -5.52 5.19
N LEU A 106 11.49 -4.80 4.19
CA LEU A 106 12.83 -4.24 4.30
C LEU A 106 12.81 -2.88 4.99
N GLY A 107 13.84 -2.65 5.82
CA GLY A 107 14.13 -1.36 6.42
C GLY A 107 14.95 -0.44 5.51
N LEU A 108 15.19 0.79 5.99
CA LEU A 108 15.96 1.80 5.25
C LEU A 108 17.45 1.40 5.06
N ASP A 109 17.94 0.45 5.83
CA ASP A 109 19.32 -0.06 5.70
C ASP A 109 19.55 -0.73 4.33
N ALA A 110 18.52 -1.25 3.70
CA ALA A 110 18.59 -1.79 2.34
C ALA A 110 19.01 -0.74 1.29
N LEU A 111 18.87 0.56 1.59
CA LEU A 111 19.28 1.67 0.73
C LEU A 111 20.71 2.18 1.04
N GLY A 112 21.40 1.58 2.00
CA GLY A 112 22.82 1.79 2.26
C GLY A 112 23.18 3.26 2.54
N HIS A 113 24.12 3.80 1.74
CA HIS A 113 24.80 5.07 1.96
C HIS A 113 24.08 6.31 1.39
N HIS A 114 22.89 6.16 0.83
CA HIS A 114 22.15 7.31 0.32
C HIS A 114 21.78 8.28 1.46
N PRO A 115 22.00 9.61 1.29
CA PRO A 115 21.78 10.59 2.36
C PRO A 115 20.30 10.79 2.67
N ARG A 116 19.41 10.64 1.67
CA ARG A 116 17.97 10.79 1.78
C ARG A 116 17.31 9.47 1.36
N ARG A 117 16.74 8.77 2.33
CA ARG A 117 16.20 7.42 2.15
C ARG A 117 14.76 7.35 2.61
N GLY A 118 13.95 6.58 1.91
CA GLY A 118 12.57 6.33 2.30
C GLY A 118 12.06 4.96 1.89
N SER A 119 10.97 4.58 2.48
CA SER A 119 10.19 3.39 2.11
C SER A 119 8.77 3.82 1.79
N LEU A 120 8.24 3.29 0.70
CA LEU A 120 6.90 3.57 0.19
C LEU A 120 6.24 2.24 -0.21
N HIS A 121 5.63 1.54 0.73
CA HIS A 121 4.98 0.26 0.46
C HIS A 121 3.46 0.43 0.30
N PRO A 122 2.90 0.27 -0.91
CA PRO A 122 1.46 0.38 -1.12
C PRO A 122 0.73 -0.85 -0.58
N LEU A 123 -0.30 -0.64 0.23
CA LEU A 123 -1.17 -1.70 0.78
C LEU A 123 -2.30 -2.06 -0.21
N VAL A 124 -1.92 -2.42 -1.43
CA VAL A 124 -2.85 -2.84 -2.48
C VAL A 124 -2.28 -3.99 -3.31
N ALA A 125 -3.14 -4.82 -3.85
CA ALA A 125 -2.74 -5.83 -4.84
C ALA A 125 -2.53 -5.19 -6.21
N LEU A 126 -1.36 -5.42 -6.80
CA LEU A 126 -0.95 -4.88 -8.10
C LEU A 126 -0.86 -6.03 -9.14
N PRO A 127 -1.99 -6.48 -9.72
CA PRO A 127 -2.01 -7.63 -10.63
C PRO A 127 -1.34 -7.31 -11.97
N GLU A 128 -1.59 -6.12 -12.50
CA GLU A 128 -1.03 -5.59 -13.74
C GLU A 128 -0.91 -4.05 -13.64
N PRO A 129 -0.09 -3.40 -14.47
CA PRO A 129 0.22 -1.97 -14.34
C PRO A 129 -0.98 -1.04 -14.41
N GLU A 130 -1.90 -1.25 -15.36
CA GLU A 130 -3.08 -0.39 -15.55
C GLU A 130 -4.02 -0.44 -14.35
N VAL A 131 -4.43 -1.64 -13.94
CA VAL A 131 -5.29 -1.84 -12.76
C VAL A 131 -4.56 -1.40 -11.49
N GLY A 132 -3.27 -1.73 -11.38
CA GLY A 132 -2.45 -1.34 -10.24
C GLY A 132 -2.37 0.18 -10.09
N SER A 133 -2.19 0.92 -11.17
CA SER A 133 -2.12 2.39 -11.13
C SER A 133 -3.42 3.03 -10.64
N GLN A 134 -4.57 2.47 -11.00
CA GLN A 134 -5.86 2.93 -10.52
C GLN A 134 -6.05 2.63 -9.02
N ARG A 135 -5.59 1.46 -8.57
CA ARG A 135 -5.68 1.05 -7.16
C ARG A 135 -4.76 1.81 -6.22
N LEU A 136 -3.69 2.42 -6.75
CA LEU A 136 -2.79 3.26 -5.96
C LEU A 136 -3.43 4.61 -5.60
N VAL A 137 -4.39 5.09 -6.37
CA VAL A 137 -5.12 6.32 -6.07
C VAL A 137 -6.01 6.11 -4.85
N GLY A 138 -5.84 6.96 -3.82
CA GLY A 138 -6.57 6.86 -2.56
C GLY A 138 -6.17 5.72 -1.64
N ALA A 139 -5.14 4.94 -2.00
CA ALA A 139 -4.69 3.78 -1.23
C ALA A 139 -4.02 4.15 0.10
N TRP A 140 -3.87 3.16 0.96
CA TRP A 140 -2.96 3.24 2.10
C TRP A 140 -1.53 2.88 1.69
N PHE A 141 -0.57 3.60 2.27
CA PHE A 141 0.86 3.36 2.11
C PHE A 141 1.52 3.26 3.47
N ALA A 142 2.31 2.22 3.69
CA ALA A 142 3.25 2.21 4.80
C ALA A 142 4.51 2.96 4.39
N VAL A 143 4.84 3.97 5.17
CA VAL A 143 5.95 4.89 4.89
C VAL A 143 6.96 4.90 6.04
N SER A 144 8.21 5.21 5.72
CA SER A 144 9.24 5.61 6.69
C SER A 144 10.34 6.40 6.02
N GLY A 145 11.15 7.12 6.81
CA GLY A 145 12.31 7.87 6.37
C GLY A 145 12.02 9.30 5.95
N ASP A 146 12.55 9.72 4.79
CA ASP A 146 12.49 11.11 4.35
C ASP A 146 11.05 11.62 4.17
N PRO A 147 10.70 12.82 4.67
CA PRO A 147 9.35 13.38 4.58
C PRO A 147 8.79 13.50 3.16
N ALA A 148 9.62 13.59 2.13
CA ALA A 148 9.18 13.65 0.74
C ALA A 148 8.40 12.39 0.29
N VAL A 149 8.53 11.28 1.02
CA VAL A 149 7.70 10.08 0.79
C VAL A 149 6.22 10.38 1.03
N GLY A 150 5.90 11.21 2.04
CA GLY A 150 4.54 11.66 2.32
C GLY A 150 3.94 12.47 1.18
N GLU A 151 4.73 13.32 0.53
CA GLU A 151 4.30 14.13 -0.62
C GLU A 151 3.92 13.26 -1.83
N VAL A 152 4.62 12.13 -2.03
CA VAL A 152 4.25 11.13 -3.05
C VAL A 152 2.88 10.51 -2.76
N VAL A 153 2.61 10.19 -1.49
CA VAL A 153 1.30 9.66 -1.07
C VAL A 153 0.20 10.69 -1.29
N GLU A 154 0.45 11.94 -0.92
CA GLU A 154 -0.49 13.06 -1.13
C GLU A 154 -0.79 13.28 -2.62
N ALA A 155 0.23 13.23 -3.49
CA ALA A 155 0.06 13.37 -4.93
C ALA A 155 -0.86 12.28 -5.52
N LEU A 156 -0.89 11.09 -4.91
CA LEU A 156 -1.79 10.00 -5.26
C LEU A 156 -3.15 10.08 -4.54
N GLY A 157 -3.42 11.14 -3.76
CA GLY A 157 -4.62 11.24 -2.92
C GLY A 157 -4.71 10.14 -1.87
N GLY A 158 -3.58 9.50 -1.55
CA GLY A 158 -3.48 8.35 -0.66
C GLY A 158 -3.49 8.73 0.82
N ARG A 159 -3.36 7.70 1.65
CA ARG A 159 -3.24 7.81 3.11
C ARG A 159 -1.95 7.11 3.55
N SER A 160 -1.22 7.70 4.48
CA SER A 160 0.00 7.10 5.01
C SER A 160 -0.18 6.56 6.42
N VAL A 161 0.56 5.50 6.71
CA VAL A 161 0.79 4.99 8.06
C VAL A 161 2.30 4.82 8.24
N GLU A 162 2.83 5.40 9.29
CA GLU A 162 4.24 5.21 9.63
C GLU A 162 4.44 3.85 10.31
N VAL A 163 5.42 3.07 9.83
CA VAL A 163 5.75 1.76 10.40
C VAL A 163 7.20 1.81 10.87
N ALA A 164 7.39 1.68 12.18
CA ALA A 164 8.71 1.62 12.78
C ALA A 164 9.51 0.41 12.27
N GLU A 165 10.83 0.57 12.17
CA GLU A 165 11.73 -0.44 11.59
C GLU A 165 11.59 -1.83 12.25
N GLU A 166 11.49 -1.87 13.58
CA GLU A 166 11.32 -3.10 14.36
C GLU A 166 9.99 -3.82 14.11
N HIS A 167 8.98 -3.12 13.57
CA HIS A 167 7.65 -3.69 13.29
C HIS A 167 7.42 -4.05 11.82
N ARG A 168 8.35 -3.72 10.92
CA ARG A 168 8.14 -3.91 9.47
C ARG A 168 7.88 -5.36 9.07
N VAL A 169 8.59 -6.31 9.66
CA VAL A 169 8.41 -7.73 9.35
C VAL A 169 7.02 -8.20 9.77
N ALA A 170 6.57 -7.84 10.97
CA ALA A 170 5.22 -8.18 11.45
C ALA A 170 4.14 -7.50 10.62
N TYR A 171 4.31 -6.22 10.29
CA TYR A 171 3.45 -5.49 9.40
C TYR A 171 3.32 -6.17 8.03
N HIS A 172 4.46 -6.56 7.42
CA HIS A 172 4.44 -7.22 6.12
C HIS A 172 3.79 -8.61 6.20
N ALA A 173 4.01 -9.35 7.28
CA ALA A 173 3.32 -10.61 7.53
C ALA A 173 1.78 -10.42 7.57
N ALA A 174 1.29 -9.36 8.22
CA ALA A 174 -0.13 -9.02 8.19
C ALA A 174 -0.65 -8.74 6.78
N ALA A 175 0.12 -7.98 5.97
CA ALA A 175 -0.23 -7.71 4.56
C ALA A 175 -0.26 -9.01 3.72
N VAL A 176 0.67 -9.94 3.96
CA VAL A 176 0.69 -11.27 3.31
C VAL A 176 -0.53 -12.10 3.71
N VAL A 177 -0.91 -12.09 4.98
CA VAL A 177 -2.14 -12.78 5.44
C VAL A 177 -3.37 -12.19 4.77
N ALA A 178 -3.50 -10.86 4.73
CA ALA A 178 -4.64 -10.17 4.14
C ALA A 178 -4.76 -10.33 2.62
N SER A 179 -3.69 -10.72 1.93
CA SER A 179 -3.66 -10.85 0.47
C SER A 179 -3.33 -12.28 0.03
N ASN A 180 -2.10 -12.73 0.21
CA ASN A 180 -1.62 -14.01 -0.35
C ASN A 180 -2.29 -15.22 0.33
N HIS A 181 -2.45 -15.19 1.67
CA HIS A 181 -3.13 -16.28 2.37
C HIS A 181 -4.63 -16.31 2.04
N LEU A 182 -5.26 -15.14 1.86
CA LEU A 182 -6.64 -15.09 1.38
C LEU A 182 -6.78 -15.75 0.00
N VAL A 183 -5.88 -15.47 -0.94
CA VAL A 183 -5.88 -16.14 -2.26
C VAL A 183 -5.69 -17.67 -2.11
N ALA A 184 -4.78 -18.11 -1.23
CA ALA A 184 -4.57 -19.54 -0.98
C ALA A 184 -5.82 -20.19 -0.36
N LEU A 185 -6.50 -19.51 0.57
CA LEU A 185 -7.77 -19.96 1.15
C LEU A 185 -8.88 -20.07 0.10
N LEU A 186 -8.96 -19.10 -0.82
CA LEU A 186 -9.93 -19.16 -1.93
C LEU A 186 -9.62 -20.30 -2.91
N GLY A 187 -8.34 -20.61 -3.14
CA GLY A 187 -7.94 -21.83 -3.87
C GLY A 187 -8.38 -23.12 -3.16
N GLN A 188 -8.39 -23.15 -1.82
CA GLN A 188 -8.98 -24.25 -1.06
C GLN A 188 -10.50 -24.33 -1.26
N VAL A 189 -11.21 -23.19 -1.24
CA VAL A 189 -12.65 -23.15 -1.54
C VAL A 189 -12.94 -23.76 -2.91
N GLU A 190 -12.17 -23.39 -3.94
CA GLU A 190 -12.32 -23.93 -5.30
C GLU A 190 -12.20 -25.45 -5.32
N ARG A 191 -11.17 -26.02 -4.68
CA ARG A 191 -10.98 -27.48 -4.65
C ARG A 191 -12.07 -28.23 -3.89
N ILE A 192 -12.49 -27.71 -2.73
CA ILE A 192 -13.58 -28.30 -1.94
C ILE A 192 -14.91 -28.19 -2.68
N ALA A 193 -15.19 -27.06 -3.31
CA ALA A 193 -16.40 -26.85 -4.10
C ALA A 193 -16.48 -27.82 -5.29
N ALA A 194 -15.36 -28.07 -5.96
CA ALA A 194 -15.28 -29.01 -7.07
C ALA A 194 -15.64 -30.44 -6.62
N GLN A 195 -15.26 -30.88 -5.41
CA GLN A 195 -15.66 -32.18 -4.85
C GLN A 195 -17.20 -32.30 -4.70
N ALA A 196 -17.86 -31.18 -4.41
CA ALA A 196 -19.31 -31.09 -4.28
C ALA A 196 -20.05 -30.86 -5.61
N GLY A 197 -19.30 -30.70 -6.73
CA GLY A 197 -19.87 -30.36 -8.03
C GLY A 197 -20.39 -28.93 -8.13
N VAL A 198 -19.91 -28.02 -7.28
CA VAL A 198 -20.31 -26.61 -7.24
C VAL A 198 -19.21 -25.75 -7.87
N PRO A 199 -19.53 -24.86 -8.83
CA PRO A 199 -18.54 -23.99 -9.42
C PRO A 199 -18.06 -22.92 -8.43
N PHE A 200 -16.78 -22.53 -8.50
CA PHE A 200 -16.17 -21.53 -7.61
C PHE A 200 -16.93 -20.18 -7.63
N GLU A 201 -17.44 -19.78 -8.78
CA GLU A 201 -18.18 -18.53 -8.98
C GLU A 201 -19.38 -18.39 -8.04
N ALA A 202 -19.99 -19.52 -7.64
CA ALA A 202 -21.10 -19.51 -6.68
C ALA A 202 -20.72 -19.00 -5.29
N PHE A 203 -19.43 -19.01 -4.96
CA PHE A 203 -18.91 -18.54 -3.67
C PHE A 203 -18.39 -17.11 -3.69
N VAL A 204 -18.23 -16.49 -4.88
CA VAL A 204 -17.59 -15.17 -5.01
C VAL A 204 -18.37 -14.08 -4.27
N ASP A 205 -19.69 -14.10 -4.37
CA ASP A 205 -20.54 -13.10 -3.68
C ASP A 205 -20.57 -13.33 -2.16
N LEU A 206 -20.52 -14.60 -1.71
CA LEU A 206 -20.36 -14.91 -0.28
C LEU A 206 -19.05 -14.37 0.27
N VAL A 207 -17.94 -14.51 -0.49
CA VAL A 207 -16.62 -14.00 -0.10
C VAL A 207 -16.65 -12.47 0.02
N ARG A 208 -17.22 -11.78 -0.98
CA ARG A 208 -17.35 -10.30 -0.96
C ARG A 208 -18.15 -9.84 0.25
N ALA A 209 -19.33 -10.39 0.46
CA ALA A 209 -20.17 -10.06 1.61
C ALA A 209 -19.48 -10.34 2.95
N THR A 210 -18.67 -11.41 3.04
CA THR A 210 -17.90 -11.71 4.25
C THR A 210 -16.83 -10.64 4.51
N VAL A 211 -16.12 -10.17 3.48
CA VAL A 211 -15.12 -9.11 3.60
C VAL A 211 -15.80 -7.79 3.99
N ASP A 212 -16.94 -7.45 3.38
CA ASP A 212 -17.71 -6.25 3.72
C ASP A 212 -18.18 -6.28 5.18
N ASN A 213 -18.69 -7.42 5.65
CA ASN A 213 -19.08 -7.59 7.06
C ASN A 213 -17.89 -7.43 8.02
N VAL A 214 -16.72 -7.94 7.66
CA VAL A 214 -15.51 -7.76 8.49
C VAL A 214 -15.10 -6.28 8.51
N ALA A 215 -15.20 -5.56 7.40
CA ALA A 215 -14.88 -4.15 7.34
C ALA A 215 -15.84 -3.28 8.16
N GLU A 216 -17.12 -3.65 8.24
CA GLU A 216 -18.15 -2.91 8.98
C GLU A 216 -18.18 -3.26 10.47
N LEU A 217 -18.09 -4.55 10.81
CA LEU A 217 -18.35 -5.06 12.16
C LEU A 217 -17.06 -5.45 12.93
N GLY A 218 -15.95 -5.58 12.22
CA GLY A 218 -14.73 -6.20 12.74
C GLY A 218 -14.79 -7.73 12.74
N PRO A 219 -13.62 -8.41 12.82
CA PRO A 219 -13.52 -9.87 12.65
C PRO A 219 -14.33 -10.68 13.66
N GLY A 220 -14.37 -10.25 14.93
CA GLY A 220 -15.08 -10.98 16.00
C GLY A 220 -16.59 -11.01 15.79
N ALA A 221 -17.21 -9.84 15.49
CA ALA A 221 -18.66 -9.72 15.30
C ALA A 221 -19.12 -10.26 13.94
N ALA A 222 -18.27 -10.22 12.93
CA ALA A 222 -18.57 -10.76 11.60
C ALA A 222 -18.55 -12.30 11.55
N LEU A 223 -17.96 -12.96 12.56
CA LEU A 223 -17.86 -14.41 12.59
C LEU A 223 -19.24 -15.07 12.76
N THR A 224 -19.58 -15.96 11.86
CA THR A 224 -20.82 -16.76 11.86
C THR A 224 -20.51 -18.26 11.69
N GLY A 225 -21.54 -19.07 11.52
CA GLY A 225 -21.38 -20.50 11.20
C GLY A 225 -21.23 -21.40 12.42
N PRO A 226 -20.81 -22.68 12.21
CA PRO A 226 -20.80 -23.69 13.26
C PRO A 226 -19.81 -23.37 14.39
N VAL A 227 -18.63 -22.86 14.07
CA VAL A 227 -17.61 -22.52 15.09
C VAL A 227 -18.11 -21.41 16.02
N ALA A 228 -18.73 -20.37 15.48
CA ALA A 228 -19.29 -19.26 16.27
C ALA A 228 -20.37 -19.74 17.27
N ARG A 229 -21.10 -20.80 16.92
CA ARG A 229 -22.15 -21.40 17.75
C ARG A 229 -21.67 -22.57 18.62
N GLY A 230 -20.38 -22.92 18.54
CA GLY A 230 -19.81 -24.07 19.26
C GLY A 230 -20.30 -25.45 18.75
N ASP A 231 -20.79 -25.52 17.50
CA ASP A 231 -21.28 -26.74 16.87
C ASP A 231 -20.12 -27.58 16.30
N TRP A 232 -19.37 -28.16 17.21
CA TRP A 232 -18.21 -29.02 16.89
C TRP A 232 -18.59 -30.32 16.20
N ALA A 233 -19.83 -30.82 16.38
CA ALA A 233 -20.31 -31.98 15.66
C ALA A 233 -20.40 -31.73 14.15
N THR A 234 -20.81 -30.53 13.75
CA THR A 234 -20.79 -30.12 12.34
C THR A 234 -19.36 -29.97 11.82
N VAL A 235 -18.44 -29.39 12.60
CA VAL A 235 -17.03 -29.26 12.21
C VAL A 235 -16.39 -30.64 12.00
N ALA A 236 -16.67 -31.61 12.87
CA ALA A 236 -16.19 -32.99 12.72
C ALA A 236 -16.72 -33.62 11.41
N ARG A 237 -18.02 -33.49 11.12
CA ARG A 237 -18.59 -34.00 9.85
C ARG A 237 -17.96 -33.36 8.62
N HIS A 238 -17.60 -32.08 8.69
CA HIS A 238 -16.86 -31.40 7.59
C HIS A 238 -15.50 -32.08 7.40
N LEU A 239 -14.73 -32.25 8.48
CA LEU A 239 -13.40 -32.88 8.42
C LEU A 239 -13.47 -34.31 7.86
N ASP A 240 -14.50 -35.09 8.23
CA ASP A 240 -14.71 -36.45 7.71
C ASP A 240 -15.00 -36.45 6.21
N ALA A 241 -15.77 -35.48 5.73
CA ALA A 241 -16.16 -35.34 4.32
C ALA A 241 -15.06 -34.82 3.41
N LEU A 242 -14.08 -34.07 3.96
CA LEU A 242 -13.01 -33.45 3.17
C LEU A 242 -11.96 -34.50 2.74
N GLU A 243 -11.42 -34.30 1.53
CA GLU A 243 -10.20 -34.96 1.09
C GLU A 243 -9.07 -34.79 2.12
N PRO A 244 -8.21 -35.79 2.37
CA PRO A 244 -7.16 -35.70 3.38
C PRO A 244 -6.24 -34.51 3.23
N ALA A 245 -5.95 -34.06 2.00
CA ALA A 245 -5.09 -32.91 1.69
C ALA A 245 -5.69 -31.58 2.17
N GLU A 246 -7.02 -31.45 2.29
CA GLU A 246 -7.70 -30.23 2.68
C GLU A 246 -7.95 -30.11 4.19
N ARG A 247 -7.86 -31.21 4.94
CA ARG A 247 -8.25 -31.30 6.36
C ARG A 247 -7.39 -30.39 7.25
N THR A 248 -6.08 -30.41 7.05
CA THR A 248 -5.15 -29.66 7.91
C THR A 248 -5.43 -28.16 7.89
N ALA A 249 -5.58 -27.57 6.69
CA ALA A 249 -5.86 -26.15 6.57
C ALA A 249 -7.25 -25.81 7.14
N TYR A 250 -8.26 -26.64 6.88
CA TYR A 250 -9.61 -26.46 7.44
C TYR A 250 -9.60 -26.49 8.98
N ASP A 251 -8.90 -27.45 9.61
CA ASP A 251 -8.82 -27.57 11.07
C ASP A 251 -8.08 -26.37 11.70
N VAL A 252 -6.95 -25.97 11.12
CA VAL A 252 -6.21 -24.80 11.58
C VAL A 252 -7.10 -23.55 11.55
N MET A 253 -7.80 -23.30 10.45
CA MET A 253 -8.69 -22.13 10.33
C MET A 253 -9.90 -22.20 11.26
N SER A 254 -10.44 -23.42 11.52
CA SER A 254 -11.50 -23.62 12.52
C SER A 254 -11.01 -23.29 13.93
N ASN A 255 -9.76 -23.61 14.26
CA ASN A 255 -9.15 -23.22 15.53
C ASN A 255 -8.90 -21.72 15.66
N GLU A 256 -8.51 -21.03 14.57
CA GLU A 256 -8.40 -19.55 14.57
C GLU A 256 -9.79 -18.90 14.75
N ALA A 257 -10.82 -19.39 14.04
CA ALA A 257 -12.19 -18.93 14.23
C ALA A 257 -12.68 -19.12 15.68
N ARG A 258 -12.28 -20.21 16.37
CA ARG A 258 -12.59 -20.45 17.78
C ARG A 258 -11.98 -19.38 18.70
N LYS A 259 -10.73 -18.95 18.43
CA LYS A 259 -10.09 -17.86 19.20
C LYS A 259 -10.89 -16.57 19.08
N LEU A 260 -11.34 -16.22 17.86
CA LEU A 260 -12.20 -15.04 17.63
C LEU A 260 -13.52 -15.13 18.41
N ALA A 261 -14.21 -16.29 18.37
CA ALA A 261 -15.46 -16.49 19.10
C ALA A 261 -15.28 -16.35 20.63
N SER A 262 -14.14 -16.79 21.16
CA SER A 262 -13.82 -16.68 22.60
C SER A 262 -13.48 -15.25 23.02
N GLY A 263 -12.76 -14.49 22.18
CA GLY A 263 -12.42 -13.08 22.42
C GLY A 263 -13.65 -12.17 22.41
N ALA A 264 -14.50 -12.30 21.42
CA ALA A 264 -15.76 -11.55 21.32
C ALA A 264 -16.68 -11.79 22.55
N SER A 265 -16.67 -13.02 23.11
CA SER A 265 -17.44 -13.36 24.31
C SER A 265 -16.88 -12.76 25.59
N ALA A 266 -15.58 -12.42 25.64
CA ALA A 266 -14.93 -11.77 26.76
C ALA A 266 -15.21 -10.25 26.76
N GLU A 267 -15.16 -9.61 25.60
CA GLU A 267 -15.44 -8.16 25.44
C GLU A 267 -16.92 -7.84 25.68
N ALA A 268 -17.85 -8.73 25.29
CA ALA A 268 -19.27 -8.53 25.54
C ALA A 268 -19.68 -8.66 27.03
N ARG A 269 -18.76 -9.13 27.91
CA ARG A 269 -18.99 -9.31 29.36
C ARG A 269 -18.26 -8.26 30.22
N SER A 270 -17.44 -7.40 29.62
CA SER A 270 -16.76 -6.28 30.27
C SER A 270 -17.48 -4.96 30.04
#